data_54e1ded1bc173b2b22a41ed20d2d63d9
#
_entry.id   54e1ded1bc173b2b22a41ed20d2d63d9
#
_cell.length_a   1.000
_cell.length_b   1.000
_cell.length_c   1.000
_cell.angle_alpha   90.00
_cell.angle_beta   90.00
_cell.angle_gamma   90.00
#
_symmetry.space_group_name_H-M   'P 1'
#
loop_
_entity.id
_entity.type
_entity.pdbx_description
1 polymer ?
#
loop_
_entity_poly.entity_id
_entity_poly.type
_entity_poly.pdbx_seq_one_letter_code
_entity_poly.pdbx_strand_id
1 'polypeptide(L)'
;MKFGIDRLLEDAALRRPLAGKRVALLAHPASVTQNLTHTLDALAGLPDIKLSAAFGPQHGLRGDKQDNMMESSDFVDPVLGIPVFSLYGEVRRPTDAMMATFDVLLVDLQDLGCRIYTFITTLRYVLEAAAAHQKTVWILDRPNPAGRPVEGLTLRPGWESFVGAGPMPMRHGLTMGELANWFIATLALDVDCQVISMQGWQSESAPGYGWPLGERSWINPSPNAPNLWMTRCYAGTVMLEGTTLSEGRGTTRPLELFGAPDIDAKALIKTMHDIAPQWLAGCRLRECWFEPTFHKYEGKLCAGVQIHVEDTAYDHACLLYTSPSPRDS
;
A
#
# COMPACT_ATOMS: atom_id res chain seq x y z
N MET A 1 13.93 3.67 -14.32
CA MET A 1 14.04 3.62 -12.83
C MET A 1 14.21 2.20 -12.34
N LYS A 2 15.10 1.93 -11.37
CA LYS A 2 15.26 0.61 -10.75
C LYS A 2 14.73 0.64 -9.32
N PHE A 3 13.90 -0.33 -8.95
CA PHE A 3 13.45 -0.50 -7.57
C PHE A 3 14.51 -1.22 -6.74
N GLY A 4 14.33 -1.27 -5.42
CA GLY A 4 15.28 -1.94 -4.52
C GLY A 4 15.53 -3.39 -4.90
N ILE A 5 14.49 -4.14 -5.30
CA ILE A 5 14.61 -5.52 -5.76
C ILE A 5 15.50 -5.64 -7.01
N ASP A 6 15.32 -4.78 -8.01
CA ASP A 6 16.11 -4.86 -9.24
C ASP A 6 17.62 -4.64 -8.94
N ARG A 7 17.90 -3.66 -8.07
CA ARG A 7 19.27 -3.40 -7.63
C ARG A 7 19.87 -4.56 -6.88
N LEU A 8 19.09 -5.18 -5.99
CA LEU A 8 19.56 -6.35 -5.25
C LEU A 8 19.87 -7.51 -6.18
N LEU A 9 19.07 -7.75 -7.21
CA LEU A 9 19.27 -8.81 -8.19
C LEU A 9 20.49 -8.56 -9.08
N GLU A 10 20.72 -7.31 -9.49
CA GLU A 10 21.79 -6.96 -10.42
C GLU A 10 23.17 -6.87 -9.75
N ASP A 11 23.23 -6.46 -8.48
CA ASP A 11 24.49 -6.18 -7.78
C ASP A 11 24.83 -7.26 -6.74
N ALA A 12 25.74 -8.16 -7.09
CA ALA A 12 26.24 -9.19 -6.19
C ALA A 12 26.95 -8.60 -4.96
N ALA A 13 27.51 -7.40 -5.04
CA ALA A 13 28.14 -6.76 -3.89
C ALA A 13 27.09 -6.36 -2.83
N LEU A 14 25.89 -5.91 -3.24
CA LEU A 14 24.78 -5.67 -2.32
C LEU A 14 24.31 -6.94 -1.62
N ARG A 15 24.36 -8.09 -2.29
CA ARG A 15 23.92 -9.38 -1.72
C ARG A 15 24.97 -10.05 -0.83
N ARG A 16 26.25 -9.65 -0.92
CA ARG A 16 27.34 -10.31 -0.17
C ARG A 16 27.04 -10.48 1.33
N PRO A 17 26.45 -9.52 2.06
CA PRO A 17 26.12 -9.68 3.47
C PRO A 17 25.06 -10.75 3.77
N LEU A 18 24.31 -11.20 2.76
CA LEU A 18 23.30 -12.25 2.89
C LEU A 18 23.89 -13.66 2.75
N ALA A 19 25.14 -13.78 2.28
CA ALA A 19 25.79 -15.07 2.07
C ALA A 19 25.84 -15.89 3.36
N GLY A 20 25.35 -17.13 3.31
CA GLY A 20 25.27 -18.04 4.45
C GLY A 20 24.18 -17.74 5.47
N LYS A 21 23.43 -16.67 5.31
CA LYS A 21 22.27 -16.32 6.17
C LYS A 21 21.03 -17.06 5.69
N ARG A 22 20.14 -17.38 6.63
CA ARG A 22 18.77 -17.77 6.31
C ARG A 22 17.97 -16.50 6.01
N VAL A 23 17.47 -16.40 4.78
CA VAL A 23 16.77 -15.23 4.30
C VAL A 23 15.28 -15.51 4.22
N ALA A 24 14.45 -14.66 4.83
CA ALA A 24 13.02 -14.67 4.63
C ALA A 24 12.59 -13.48 3.76
N LEU A 25 11.42 -13.59 3.14
CA LEU A 25 10.84 -12.54 2.29
C LEU A 25 9.42 -12.22 2.76
N LEU A 26 9.15 -10.97 3.07
CA LEU A 26 7.79 -10.43 3.18
C LEU A 26 7.42 -9.78 1.85
N ALA A 27 6.41 -10.33 1.19
CA ALA A 27 6.00 -9.92 -0.15
C ALA A 27 4.51 -10.18 -0.40
N HIS A 28 4.00 -9.64 -1.50
CA HIS A 28 2.61 -9.74 -1.94
C HIS A 28 2.56 -9.76 -3.49
N PRO A 29 1.37 -9.87 -4.16
CA PRO A 29 1.30 -10.03 -5.61
C PRO A 29 2.01 -8.98 -6.45
N ALA A 30 2.09 -7.72 -5.97
CA ALA A 30 2.79 -6.65 -6.68
C ALA A 30 4.29 -6.57 -6.35
N SER A 31 4.82 -7.49 -5.54
CA SER A 31 6.26 -7.65 -5.32
C SER A 31 6.90 -8.33 -6.54
N VAL A 32 7.10 -7.55 -7.58
CA VAL A 32 7.64 -8.02 -8.86
C VAL A 32 8.85 -7.19 -9.30
N THR A 33 9.72 -7.83 -10.06
CA THR A 33 10.85 -7.20 -10.75
C THR A 33 10.38 -6.36 -11.94
N GLN A 34 11.30 -5.69 -12.62
CA GLN A 34 11.00 -4.96 -13.86
C GLN A 34 10.39 -5.87 -14.94
N ASN A 35 10.77 -7.14 -14.97
CA ASN A 35 10.29 -8.13 -15.94
C ASN A 35 9.05 -8.89 -15.45
N LEU A 36 8.35 -8.39 -14.43
CA LEU A 36 7.15 -8.98 -13.85
C LEU A 36 7.34 -10.36 -13.21
N THR A 37 8.58 -10.77 -12.94
CA THR A 37 8.86 -11.96 -12.15
C THR A 37 8.61 -11.66 -10.68
N HIS A 38 7.84 -12.50 -10.00
CA HIS A 38 7.61 -12.33 -8.56
C HIS A 38 8.93 -12.40 -7.78
N THR A 39 9.10 -11.52 -6.80
CA THR A 39 10.35 -11.38 -6.04
C THR A 39 10.80 -12.68 -5.39
N LEU A 40 9.86 -13.49 -4.87
CA LEU A 40 10.18 -14.80 -4.31
C LEU A 40 10.87 -15.71 -5.34
N ASP A 41 10.31 -15.78 -6.55
CA ASP A 41 10.80 -16.62 -7.62
C ASP A 41 12.16 -16.11 -8.15
N ALA A 42 12.30 -14.78 -8.24
CA ALA A 42 13.55 -14.15 -8.66
C ALA A 42 14.70 -14.42 -7.66
N LEU A 43 14.41 -14.33 -6.36
CA LEU A 43 15.39 -14.63 -5.30
C LEU A 43 15.73 -16.12 -5.24
N ALA A 44 14.74 -17.00 -5.43
CA ALA A 44 14.96 -18.45 -5.46
C ALA A 44 15.91 -18.89 -6.60
N GLY A 45 15.96 -18.12 -7.69
CA GLY A 45 16.90 -18.34 -8.79
C GLY A 45 18.35 -17.94 -8.50
N LEU A 46 18.65 -17.29 -7.38
CA LEU A 46 20.00 -16.85 -7.02
C LEU A 46 20.74 -17.88 -6.17
N PRO A 47 21.92 -18.37 -6.60
CA PRO A 47 22.65 -19.40 -5.88
C PRO A 47 23.26 -18.90 -4.55
N ASP A 48 23.39 -17.59 -4.38
CA ASP A 48 23.95 -16.93 -3.20
C ASP A 48 22.89 -16.55 -2.15
N ILE A 49 21.59 -16.80 -2.41
CA ILE A 49 20.49 -16.54 -1.50
C ILE A 49 19.88 -17.87 -1.01
N LYS A 50 19.86 -18.05 0.31
CA LYS A 50 19.22 -19.20 0.96
C LYS A 50 17.86 -18.78 1.53
N LEU A 51 16.79 -18.92 0.74
CA LEU A 51 15.43 -18.70 1.24
C LEU A 51 15.06 -19.76 2.28
N SER A 52 14.53 -19.33 3.42
CA SER A 52 14.14 -20.19 4.54
C SER A 52 12.67 -20.05 4.93
N ALA A 53 12.02 -18.93 4.61
CA ALA A 53 10.62 -18.68 4.85
C ALA A 53 10.12 -17.56 3.95
N ALA A 54 8.80 -17.45 3.82
CA ALA A 54 8.14 -16.27 3.24
C ALA A 54 6.99 -15.82 4.13
N PHE A 55 6.58 -14.56 3.98
CA PHE A 55 5.48 -13.93 4.72
C PHE A 55 4.56 -13.22 3.73
N GLY A 56 3.24 -13.35 3.93
CA GLY A 56 2.22 -12.60 3.21
C GLY A 56 1.51 -11.62 4.13
N PRO A 57 1.34 -10.35 3.73
CA PRO A 57 0.46 -9.41 4.43
C PRO A 57 -1.00 -9.70 4.11
N GLN A 58 -1.90 -8.75 4.38
CA GLN A 58 -3.30 -8.83 3.92
C GLN A 58 -3.37 -9.18 2.43
N HIS A 59 -4.31 -10.03 2.04
CA HIS A 59 -4.49 -10.66 0.72
C HIS A 59 -3.48 -11.77 0.39
N GLY A 60 -2.52 -12.07 1.28
CA GLY A 60 -1.58 -13.17 1.13
C GLY A 60 -0.42 -12.90 0.16
N LEU A 61 0.49 -13.86 0.09
CA LEU A 61 1.70 -13.76 -0.73
C LEU A 61 1.40 -13.75 -2.25
N ARG A 62 0.39 -14.50 -2.69
CA ARG A 62 0.03 -14.67 -4.12
C ARG A 62 -1.28 -13.98 -4.51
N GLY A 63 -2.00 -13.32 -3.58
CA GLY A 63 -3.20 -12.52 -3.87
C GLY A 63 -4.45 -13.30 -4.20
N ASP A 64 -4.61 -14.48 -3.65
CA ASP A 64 -5.75 -15.37 -3.86
C ASP A 64 -7.03 -14.92 -3.13
N LYS A 65 -6.93 -13.95 -2.23
CA LYS A 65 -8.07 -13.44 -1.43
C LYS A 65 -8.61 -12.14 -2.03
N GLN A 66 -9.81 -12.21 -2.62
CA GLN A 66 -10.43 -11.10 -3.35
C GLN A 66 -11.14 -10.08 -2.44
N ASP A 67 -11.59 -10.47 -1.25
CA ASP A 67 -12.26 -9.56 -0.32
C ASP A 67 -11.29 -8.98 0.70
N ASN A 68 -11.63 -7.77 1.20
CA ASN A 68 -10.76 -6.98 2.09
C ASN A 68 -10.51 -7.61 3.46
N MET A 69 -11.43 -8.43 3.96
CA MET A 69 -11.41 -8.95 5.33
C MET A 69 -11.18 -10.45 5.38
N MET A 70 -10.83 -11.09 4.25
CA MET A 70 -10.56 -12.53 4.24
C MET A 70 -9.17 -12.83 4.80
N GLU A 71 -9.16 -13.66 5.83
CA GLU A 71 -7.94 -14.21 6.41
C GLU A 71 -7.34 -15.28 5.51
N SER A 72 -6.00 -15.38 5.56
CA SER A 72 -5.24 -16.45 4.90
C SER A 72 -4.52 -17.30 5.94
N SER A 73 -4.48 -18.61 5.71
CA SER A 73 -3.75 -19.56 6.55
C SER A 73 -2.29 -19.70 6.10
N ASP A 74 -1.46 -20.19 7.01
CA ASP A 74 -0.10 -20.62 6.69
C ASP A 74 -0.11 -21.84 5.76
N PHE A 75 0.91 -21.97 4.93
CA PHE A 75 1.10 -23.10 4.04
C PHE A 75 2.60 -23.34 3.76
N VAL A 76 2.91 -24.42 3.08
CA VAL A 76 4.26 -24.69 2.55
C VAL A 76 4.25 -24.44 1.06
N ASP A 77 5.19 -23.61 0.56
CA ASP A 77 5.31 -23.37 -0.88
C ASP A 77 5.63 -24.70 -1.59
N PRO A 78 4.80 -25.12 -2.56
CA PRO A 78 4.93 -26.45 -3.16
C PRO A 78 6.17 -26.60 -4.06
N VAL A 79 6.76 -25.51 -4.50
CA VAL A 79 7.94 -25.50 -5.37
C VAL A 79 9.23 -25.40 -4.55
N LEU A 80 9.24 -24.49 -3.58
CA LEU A 80 10.44 -24.19 -2.79
C LEU A 80 10.55 -25.02 -1.51
N GLY A 81 9.43 -25.62 -1.05
CA GLY A 81 9.40 -26.40 0.18
C GLY A 81 9.60 -25.58 1.46
N ILE A 82 9.48 -24.26 1.40
CA ILE A 82 9.63 -23.36 2.54
C ILE A 82 8.27 -23.00 3.15
N PRO A 83 8.19 -22.72 4.46
CA PRO A 83 6.97 -22.22 5.08
C PRO A 83 6.62 -20.82 4.55
N VAL A 84 5.33 -20.59 4.32
CA VAL A 84 4.75 -19.29 4.00
C VAL A 84 3.77 -18.92 5.10
N PHE A 85 4.11 -17.91 5.87
CA PHE A 85 3.33 -17.45 7.01
C PHE A 85 2.40 -16.30 6.63
N SER A 86 1.19 -16.32 7.16
CA SER A 86 0.25 -15.21 7.00
C SER A 86 0.37 -14.22 8.15
N LEU A 87 0.59 -12.96 7.82
CA LEU A 87 0.46 -11.84 8.76
C LEU A 87 -0.94 -11.18 8.66
N TYR A 88 -1.89 -11.91 8.09
CA TYR A 88 -3.31 -11.56 8.07
C TYR A 88 -4.17 -12.84 8.18
N GLY A 89 -3.95 -13.60 9.22
CA GLY A 89 -4.64 -14.84 9.58
C GLY A 89 -4.91 -14.85 11.08
N GLU A 90 -4.52 -15.91 11.75
CA GLU A 90 -4.61 -16.02 13.23
C GLU A 90 -3.84 -14.90 13.93
N VAL A 91 -2.75 -14.43 13.33
CA VAL A 91 -1.90 -13.37 13.86
C VAL A 91 -1.74 -12.22 12.88
N ARG A 92 -1.46 -11.02 13.42
CA ARG A 92 -1.06 -9.82 12.68
C ARG A 92 0.40 -9.45 12.94
N ARG A 93 0.98 -10.01 14.00
CA ARG A 93 2.38 -9.84 14.40
C ARG A 93 3.12 -11.15 14.24
N PRO A 94 4.37 -11.14 13.73
CA PRO A 94 5.17 -12.36 13.70
C PRO A 94 5.30 -12.96 15.10
N THR A 95 5.15 -14.28 15.20
CA THR A 95 5.37 -15.02 16.45
C THR A 95 6.85 -15.37 16.64
N ASP A 96 7.24 -15.76 17.86
CA ASP A 96 8.62 -16.21 18.15
C ASP A 96 9.04 -17.36 17.22
N ALA A 97 8.13 -18.30 16.96
CA ALA A 97 8.38 -19.42 16.07
C ALA A 97 8.65 -18.97 14.62
N MET A 98 7.90 -17.99 14.11
CA MET A 98 8.12 -17.39 12.80
C MET A 98 9.47 -16.67 12.76
N MET A 99 9.80 -15.87 13.80
CA MET A 99 11.06 -15.14 13.90
C MET A 99 12.28 -16.05 14.01
N ALA A 100 12.14 -17.27 14.51
CA ALA A 100 13.20 -18.26 14.56
C ALA A 100 13.58 -18.86 13.20
N THR A 101 12.76 -18.70 12.16
CA THR A 101 12.97 -19.32 10.84
C THR A 101 14.04 -18.66 9.98
N PHE A 102 14.44 -17.43 10.28
CA PHE A 102 15.35 -16.63 9.47
C PHE A 102 16.38 -15.84 10.29
N ASP A 103 17.38 -15.31 9.62
CA ASP A 103 18.38 -14.40 10.17
C ASP A 103 18.17 -12.97 9.63
N VAL A 104 17.80 -12.84 8.35
CA VAL A 104 17.52 -11.58 7.67
C VAL A 104 16.17 -11.65 6.99
N LEU A 105 15.34 -10.62 7.18
CA LEU A 105 14.06 -10.45 6.48
C LEU A 105 14.18 -9.38 5.40
N LEU A 106 13.91 -9.76 4.17
CA LEU A 106 13.71 -8.83 3.06
C LEU A 106 12.23 -8.41 3.04
N VAL A 107 11.96 -7.12 2.97
CA VAL A 107 10.62 -6.56 2.86
C VAL A 107 10.45 -5.93 1.49
N ASP A 108 9.57 -6.49 0.67
CA ASP A 108 9.26 -6.01 -0.67
C ASP A 108 7.76 -5.74 -0.79
N LEU A 109 7.32 -4.61 -0.28
CA LEU A 109 5.91 -4.22 -0.23
C LEU A 109 5.64 -2.99 -1.09
N GLN A 110 4.58 -3.03 -1.91
CA GLN A 110 4.06 -1.88 -2.64
C GLN A 110 2.94 -1.22 -1.83
N ASP A 111 3.24 -0.09 -1.22
CA ASP A 111 2.26 0.75 -0.54
C ASP A 111 1.38 1.52 -1.52
N LEU A 112 0.25 2.07 -1.02
CA LEU A 112 -0.66 2.95 -1.76
C LEU A 112 -0.55 4.42 -1.36
N GLY A 113 0.33 4.76 -0.41
CA GLY A 113 0.55 6.14 0.05
C GLY A 113 -0.50 6.68 1.01
N CYS A 114 -1.32 5.82 1.56
CA CYS A 114 -2.39 6.17 2.50
C CYS A 114 -2.19 5.49 3.85
N ARG A 115 -2.30 6.26 4.95
CA ARG A 115 -2.16 5.75 6.33
C ARG A 115 -3.02 4.53 6.64
N ILE A 116 -4.20 4.42 6.03
CA ILE A 116 -5.14 3.32 6.29
C ILE A 116 -4.66 2.01 5.65
N TYR A 117 -3.78 2.06 4.67
CA TYR A 117 -3.33 0.88 3.98
C TYR A 117 -2.48 0.00 4.89
N THR A 118 -2.91 -1.24 5.08
CA THR A 118 -2.45 -2.13 6.16
C THR A 118 -0.99 -2.58 6.06
N PHE A 119 -0.36 -2.45 4.89
CA PHE A 119 1.04 -2.83 4.71
C PHE A 119 1.99 -1.97 5.56
N ILE A 120 1.62 -0.72 5.82
CA ILE A 120 2.34 0.17 6.74
C ILE A 120 2.35 -0.40 8.16
N THR A 121 1.20 -0.90 8.62
CA THR A 121 1.08 -1.51 9.94
C THR A 121 1.82 -2.84 10.01
N THR A 122 1.76 -3.64 8.94
CA THR A 122 2.54 -4.88 8.82
C THR A 122 4.03 -4.59 8.91
N LEU A 123 4.53 -3.55 8.22
CA LEU A 123 5.92 -3.11 8.32
C LEU A 123 6.29 -2.74 9.76
N ARG A 124 5.47 -1.92 10.43
CA ARG A 124 5.67 -1.54 11.83
C ARG A 124 5.81 -2.78 12.73
N TYR A 125 4.87 -3.72 12.63
CA TYR A 125 4.86 -4.92 13.46
C TYR A 125 6.07 -5.83 13.22
N VAL A 126 6.52 -5.91 11.97
CA VAL A 126 7.73 -6.65 11.62
C VAL A 126 8.98 -5.98 12.18
N LEU A 127 9.09 -4.65 12.13
CA LEU A 127 10.21 -3.92 12.72
C LEU A 127 10.26 -4.07 14.25
N GLU A 128 9.11 -3.96 14.93
CA GLU A 128 8.98 -4.19 16.37
C GLU A 128 9.41 -5.63 16.76
N ALA A 129 8.95 -6.64 15.98
CA ALA A 129 9.35 -8.03 16.21
C ALA A 129 10.84 -8.26 15.92
N ALA A 130 11.37 -7.66 14.86
CA ALA A 130 12.79 -7.76 14.52
C ALA A 130 13.69 -7.15 15.59
N ALA A 131 13.30 -6.00 16.17
CA ALA A 131 13.99 -5.39 17.30
C ALA A 131 14.01 -6.33 18.53
N ALA A 132 12.85 -6.91 18.88
CA ALA A 132 12.73 -7.82 20.03
C ALA A 132 13.56 -9.11 19.85
N HIS A 133 13.71 -9.60 18.61
CA HIS A 133 14.42 -10.84 18.30
C HIS A 133 15.82 -10.64 17.71
N GLN A 134 16.33 -9.41 17.70
CA GLN A 134 17.64 -9.05 17.15
C GLN A 134 17.83 -9.58 15.72
N LYS A 135 16.82 -9.41 14.86
CA LYS A 135 16.85 -9.78 13.45
C LYS A 135 17.15 -8.57 12.59
N THR A 136 17.89 -8.80 11.51
CA THR A 136 18.17 -7.78 10.50
C THR A 136 17.00 -7.68 9.54
N VAL A 137 16.60 -6.46 9.17
CA VAL A 137 15.54 -6.17 8.18
C VAL A 137 16.13 -5.38 7.03
N TRP A 138 15.85 -5.81 5.80
CA TRP A 138 16.21 -5.07 4.59
C TRP A 138 14.96 -4.67 3.84
N ILE A 139 14.80 -3.38 3.59
CA ILE A 139 13.69 -2.84 2.82
C ILE A 139 14.12 -2.71 1.36
N LEU A 140 13.46 -3.45 0.47
CA LEU A 140 13.64 -3.32 -0.98
C LEU A 140 12.71 -2.19 -1.45
N ASP A 141 13.23 -0.96 -1.46
CA ASP A 141 12.42 0.25 -1.54
C ASP A 141 11.67 0.38 -2.88
N ARG A 142 10.44 0.92 -2.80
CA ARG A 142 9.52 1.14 -3.91
C ARG A 142 8.92 2.54 -3.83
N PRO A 143 8.51 3.13 -4.98
CA PRO A 143 7.88 4.44 -4.99
C PRO A 143 6.56 4.43 -4.22
N ASN A 144 6.24 5.58 -3.63
CA ASN A 144 4.89 5.87 -3.15
C ASN A 144 4.02 6.35 -4.32
N PRO A 145 3.01 5.58 -4.75
CA PRO A 145 2.24 5.91 -5.95
C PRO A 145 1.29 7.08 -5.76
N ALA A 146 0.85 7.37 -4.52
CA ALA A 146 0.05 8.55 -4.23
C ALA A 146 0.90 9.83 -4.21
N GLY A 147 2.21 9.69 -3.99
CA GLY A 147 3.15 10.80 -4.04
C GLY A 147 2.90 11.87 -3.00
N ARG A 148 3.09 13.10 -3.40
CA ARG A 148 2.93 14.33 -2.61
C ARG A 148 1.84 15.23 -3.19
N PRO A 149 1.36 16.27 -2.49
CA PRO A 149 1.81 16.72 -1.18
C PRO A 149 1.40 15.79 -0.03
N VAL A 150 2.03 15.97 1.14
CA VAL A 150 1.59 15.36 2.40
C VAL A 150 0.32 16.06 2.84
N GLU A 151 -0.76 15.31 3.06
CA GLU A 151 -2.10 15.88 3.31
C GLU A 151 -2.96 15.06 4.27
N GLY A 152 -4.02 15.71 4.74
CA GLY A 152 -5.00 15.12 5.64
C GLY A 152 -4.62 15.20 7.11
N LEU A 153 -5.58 14.89 7.98
CA LEU A 153 -5.40 14.96 9.41
C LEU A 153 -4.42 13.90 9.91
N THR A 154 -3.56 14.31 10.81
CA THR A 154 -2.68 13.39 11.55
C THR A 154 -3.51 12.54 12.51
N LEU A 155 -3.21 11.24 12.59
CA LEU A 155 -3.84 10.35 13.56
C LEU A 155 -3.53 10.83 14.98
N ARG A 156 -4.56 10.96 15.81
CA ARG A 156 -4.42 11.35 17.21
C ARG A 156 -3.78 10.19 18.01
N PRO A 157 -2.89 10.48 18.94
CA PRO A 157 -2.37 9.46 19.86
C PRO A 157 -3.49 8.70 20.59
N GLY A 158 -3.33 7.39 20.73
CA GLY A 158 -4.33 6.51 21.34
C GLY A 158 -5.40 5.99 20.38
N TRP A 159 -5.35 6.37 19.10
CA TRP A 159 -6.23 5.87 18.05
C TRP A 159 -5.51 4.93 17.08
N GLU A 160 -4.32 4.48 17.44
CA GLU A 160 -3.56 3.54 16.63
C GLU A 160 -4.30 2.22 16.52
N SER A 161 -4.28 1.67 15.32
CA SER A 161 -4.94 0.41 14.98
C SER A 161 -4.24 -0.26 13.79
N PHE A 162 -4.76 -1.40 13.36
CA PHE A 162 -4.24 -2.06 12.15
C PHE A 162 -4.42 -1.21 10.87
N VAL A 163 -5.37 -0.28 10.86
CA VAL A 163 -5.61 0.69 9.77
C VAL A 163 -5.10 2.09 10.12
N GLY A 164 -4.17 2.20 11.05
CA GLY A 164 -3.60 3.47 11.49
C GLY A 164 -2.37 3.25 12.36
N ALA A 165 -1.22 3.06 11.74
CA ALA A 165 0.00 2.58 12.41
C ALA A 165 0.70 3.63 13.30
N GLY A 166 0.34 4.90 13.22
CA GLY A 166 1.03 5.95 13.99
C GLY A 166 0.56 7.36 13.64
N PRO A 167 1.12 8.39 14.29
CA PRO A 167 0.73 9.78 14.14
C PRO A 167 1.24 10.36 12.80
N MET A 168 0.74 9.85 11.70
CA MET A 168 1.04 10.34 10.36
C MET A 168 -0.22 10.89 9.68
N PRO A 169 -0.09 11.83 8.71
CA PRO A 169 -1.19 12.30 7.90
C PRO A 169 -1.81 11.19 7.06
N MET A 170 -3.01 11.41 6.55
CA MET A 170 -3.71 10.45 5.71
C MET A 170 -2.90 10.09 4.45
N ARG A 171 -2.43 11.08 3.68
CA ARG A 171 -1.42 10.92 2.63
C ARG A 171 -0.06 11.25 3.23
N HIS A 172 0.75 10.24 3.50
CA HIS A 172 2.00 10.42 4.25
C HIS A 172 3.20 10.79 3.37
N GLY A 173 3.17 10.58 2.06
CA GLY A 173 4.22 10.98 1.12
C GLY A 173 5.56 10.24 1.25
N LEU A 174 5.64 9.17 2.02
CA LEU A 174 6.86 8.41 2.29
C LEU A 174 6.90 7.11 1.48
N THR A 175 8.11 6.69 1.06
CA THR A 175 8.36 5.35 0.53
C THR A 175 8.38 4.32 1.66
N MET A 176 8.40 3.01 1.34
CA MET A 176 8.53 1.97 2.37
C MET A 176 9.83 2.08 3.17
N GLY A 177 10.94 2.45 2.50
CA GLY A 177 12.22 2.68 3.18
C GLY A 177 12.18 3.89 4.10
N GLU A 178 11.55 4.97 3.68
CA GLU A 178 11.35 6.17 4.50
C GLU A 178 10.40 5.89 5.68
N LEU A 179 9.33 5.12 5.47
CA LEU A 179 8.42 4.65 6.54
C LEU A 179 9.15 3.80 7.58
N ALA A 180 10.01 2.89 7.15
CA ALA A 180 10.81 2.06 8.07
C ALA A 180 11.69 2.95 8.97
N ASN A 181 12.44 3.88 8.38
CA ASN A 181 13.26 4.82 9.13
C ASN A 181 12.43 5.70 10.08
N TRP A 182 11.25 6.15 9.62
CA TRP A 182 10.33 6.94 10.45
C TRP A 182 9.82 6.16 11.66
N PHE A 183 9.43 4.88 11.49
CA PHE A 183 9.00 4.03 12.60
C PHE A 183 10.15 3.75 13.59
N ILE A 184 11.34 3.45 13.08
CA ILE A 184 12.52 3.19 13.91
C ILE A 184 12.81 4.40 14.78
N ALA A 185 12.83 5.60 14.21
CA ALA A 185 13.07 6.83 14.95
C ALA A 185 11.93 7.18 15.93
N THR A 186 10.67 7.09 15.47
CA THR A 186 9.50 7.49 16.28
C THR A 186 9.24 6.55 17.44
N LEU A 187 9.50 5.25 17.27
CA LEU A 187 9.28 4.21 18.29
C LEU A 187 10.57 3.86 19.05
N ALA A 188 11.69 4.52 18.73
CA ALA A 188 13.01 4.24 19.32
C ALA A 188 13.39 2.75 19.27
N LEU A 189 13.19 2.10 18.10
CA LEU A 189 13.47 0.67 17.92
C LEU A 189 14.98 0.42 17.78
N ASP A 190 15.50 -0.53 18.52
CA ASP A 190 16.86 -1.06 18.35
C ASP A 190 16.83 -2.21 17.36
N VAL A 191 16.83 -1.89 16.06
CA VAL A 191 16.77 -2.86 14.95
C VAL A 191 17.81 -2.53 13.90
N ASP A 192 18.55 -3.55 13.46
CA ASP A 192 19.45 -3.44 12.30
C ASP A 192 18.59 -3.41 11.01
N CYS A 193 18.43 -2.21 10.44
CA CYS A 193 17.62 -1.99 9.25
C CYS A 193 18.44 -1.35 8.13
N GLN A 194 18.43 -2.00 6.96
CA GLN A 194 19.06 -1.50 5.75
C GLN A 194 18.01 -1.22 4.68
N VAL A 195 18.07 -0.03 4.05
CA VAL A 195 17.23 0.29 2.90
C VAL A 195 18.04 0.12 1.62
N ILE A 196 17.60 -0.79 0.76
CA ILE A 196 18.08 -0.89 -0.62
C ILE A 196 17.28 0.12 -1.44
N SER A 197 17.80 1.33 -1.50
CA SER A 197 17.15 2.47 -2.14
C SER A 197 16.93 2.26 -3.63
N MET A 198 15.95 2.95 -4.19
CA MET A 198 15.72 3.02 -5.63
C MET A 198 16.87 3.77 -6.35
N GLN A 199 17.06 3.47 -7.63
CA GLN A 199 17.96 4.23 -8.49
C GLN A 199 17.17 5.01 -9.53
N GLY A 200 17.46 6.30 -9.65
CA GLY A 200 16.78 7.20 -10.59
C GLY A 200 15.41 7.70 -10.10
N TRP A 201 15.08 7.49 -8.83
CA TRP A 201 13.89 8.04 -8.19
C TRP A 201 14.20 9.39 -7.54
N GLN A 202 13.24 10.31 -7.63
CA GLN A 202 13.30 11.62 -6.99
C GLN A 202 11.90 11.96 -6.46
N SER A 203 11.81 12.30 -5.20
CA SER A 203 10.53 12.58 -4.51
C SER A 203 9.77 13.78 -5.06
N GLU A 204 10.51 14.74 -5.63
CA GLU A 204 9.96 16.00 -6.13
C GLU A 204 9.64 15.97 -7.65
N SER A 205 9.88 14.83 -8.31
CA SER A 205 9.61 14.72 -9.75
C SER A 205 8.12 14.56 -10.04
N ALA A 206 7.56 15.51 -10.80
CA ALA A 206 6.22 15.40 -11.38
C ALA A 206 6.29 14.74 -12.78
N PRO A 207 5.20 14.15 -13.30
CA PRO A 207 3.94 13.88 -12.61
C PRO A 207 4.01 12.59 -11.80
N GLY A 208 3.25 12.53 -10.71
CA GLY A 208 3.02 11.30 -9.96
C GLY A 208 4.06 10.94 -8.93
N TYR A 209 4.99 11.85 -8.64
CA TYR A 209 5.87 11.77 -7.47
C TYR A 209 6.40 10.41 -7.13
N GLY A 210 6.92 9.76 -8.10
CA GLY A 210 7.62 8.55 -7.82
C GLY A 210 7.16 7.33 -8.58
N TRP A 211 5.99 7.27 -9.18
CA TRP A 211 5.71 6.15 -10.07
C TRP A 211 6.28 6.41 -11.47
N PRO A 212 7.14 5.53 -12.00
CA PRO A 212 7.77 5.73 -13.30
C PRO A 212 6.80 5.36 -14.43
N LEU A 213 5.94 6.32 -14.80
CA LEU A 213 4.99 6.17 -15.90
C LEU A 213 5.70 5.76 -17.18
N GLY A 214 5.17 4.74 -17.86
CA GLY A 214 5.73 4.19 -19.10
C GLY A 214 6.95 3.26 -18.93
N GLU A 215 7.56 3.19 -17.74
CA GLU A 215 8.69 2.30 -17.46
C GLU A 215 8.28 1.06 -16.65
N ARG A 216 7.21 1.15 -15.87
CA ARG A 216 6.73 0.12 -14.96
C ARG A 216 5.25 -0.12 -15.12
N SER A 217 4.86 -1.37 -15.30
CA SER A 217 3.46 -1.77 -15.22
C SER A 217 2.95 -1.67 -13.79
N TRP A 218 1.70 -1.25 -13.64
CA TRP A 218 1.00 -1.34 -12.38
C TRP A 218 0.56 -2.78 -12.14
N ILE A 219 0.88 -3.30 -10.96
CA ILE A 219 0.37 -4.59 -10.47
C ILE A 219 -0.43 -4.29 -9.21
N ASN A 220 -1.63 -4.82 -9.13
CA ASN A 220 -2.54 -4.57 -8.02
C ASN A 220 -1.96 -5.08 -6.70
N PRO A 221 -1.60 -4.22 -5.75
CA PRO A 221 -1.17 -4.68 -4.43
C PRO A 221 -2.32 -5.25 -3.59
N SER A 222 -3.55 -4.89 -3.96
CA SER A 222 -4.78 -5.48 -3.41
C SER A 222 -5.86 -5.51 -4.50
N PRO A 223 -6.92 -6.34 -4.38
CA PRO A 223 -7.95 -6.51 -5.41
C PRO A 223 -8.64 -5.21 -5.82
N ASN A 224 -8.86 -4.29 -4.86
CA ASN A 224 -9.50 -3.00 -5.11
C ASN A 224 -8.49 -1.86 -5.39
N ALA A 225 -7.28 -2.18 -5.80
CA ALA A 225 -6.27 -1.22 -6.24
C ALA A 225 -5.89 -1.43 -7.73
N PRO A 226 -6.84 -1.27 -8.66
CA PRO A 226 -6.69 -1.71 -10.06
C PRO A 226 -5.74 -0.86 -10.89
N ASN A 227 -5.44 0.34 -10.46
CA ASN A 227 -4.62 1.27 -11.24
C ASN A 227 -4.00 2.37 -10.36
N LEU A 228 -3.05 3.08 -10.94
CA LEU A 228 -2.33 4.17 -10.28
C LEU A 228 -3.25 5.35 -9.87
N TRP A 229 -4.26 5.67 -10.69
CA TRP A 229 -5.17 6.81 -10.44
C TRP A 229 -5.99 6.60 -9.17
N MET A 230 -6.40 5.34 -8.93
CA MET A 230 -7.09 4.98 -7.70
C MET A 230 -6.23 5.34 -6.46
N THR A 231 -4.93 5.13 -6.48
CA THR A 231 -4.08 5.41 -5.32
C THR A 231 -4.10 6.88 -4.93
N ARG A 232 -4.27 7.75 -5.91
CA ARG A 232 -4.36 9.20 -5.71
C ARG A 232 -5.70 9.63 -5.15
N CYS A 233 -6.79 8.92 -5.47
CA CYS A 233 -8.10 9.14 -4.90
C CYS A 233 -8.23 8.50 -3.52
N TYR A 234 -7.56 7.36 -3.30
CA TYR A 234 -7.78 6.44 -2.19
C TYR A 234 -7.76 7.10 -0.84
N ALA A 235 -6.75 7.91 -0.59
CA ALA A 235 -6.60 8.53 0.69
C ALA A 235 -7.79 9.45 1.08
N GLY A 236 -8.59 9.98 0.13
CA GLY A 236 -9.86 10.69 0.36
C GLY A 236 -11.05 9.77 0.32
N THR A 237 -11.19 9.04 -0.76
CA THR A 237 -12.39 8.26 -1.02
C THR A 237 -12.57 7.08 -0.05
N VAL A 238 -11.51 6.59 0.57
CA VAL A 238 -11.61 5.57 1.63
C VAL A 238 -12.42 6.06 2.83
N MET A 239 -12.48 7.35 3.10
CA MET A 239 -13.31 7.91 4.17
C MET A 239 -14.81 7.72 3.93
N LEU A 240 -15.22 7.54 2.67
CA LEU A 240 -16.60 7.24 2.31
C LEU A 240 -17.06 5.85 2.80
N GLU A 241 -16.12 4.96 3.14
CA GLU A 241 -16.46 3.67 3.76
C GLU A 241 -17.24 3.84 5.07
N GLY A 242 -16.96 4.91 5.82
CA GLY A 242 -17.68 5.28 7.05
C GLY A 242 -19.02 5.97 6.85
N THR A 243 -19.47 6.13 5.61
CA THR A 243 -20.73 6.83 5.24
C THR A 243 -21.74 5.87 4.61
N THR A 244 -22.91 6.40 4.25
CA THR A 244 -23.91 5.66 3.47
C THR A 244 -23.61 5.61 1.98
N LEU A 245 -22.61 6.36 1.48
CA LEU A 245 -22.22 6.32 0.08
C LEU A 245 -21.44 5.05 -0.24
N SER A 246 -21.70 4.46 -1.40
CA SER A 246 -20.81 3.47 -2.00
C SER A 246 -19.56 4.20 -2.50
N GLU A 247 -18.40 3.68 -2.17
CA GLU A 247 -17.11 4.12 -2.68
C GLU A 247 -16.69 3.34 -3.94
N GLY A 248 -17.64 2.73 -4.62
CA GLY A 248 -17.44 2.03 -5.88
C GLY A 248 -16.83 0.64 -5.78
N ARG A 249 -16.69 0.05 -4.59
CA ARG A 249 -16.34 -1.37 -4.47
C ARG A 249 -17.41 -2.23 -5.13
N GLY A 250 -17.01 -3.32 -5.76
CA GLY A 250 -17.91 -4.10 -6.59
C GLY A 250 -18.11 -3.55 -8.00
N THR A 251 -17.35 -2.53 -8.39
CA THR A 251 -17.28 -2.01 -9.77
C THR A 251 -15.86 -2.17 -10.33
N THR A 252 -15.68 -1.83 -11.60
CA THR A 252 -14.35 -1.82 -12.24
C THR A 252 -13.50 -0.60 -11.89
N ARG A 253 -14.03 0.34 -11.10
CA ARG A 253 -13.39 1.60 -10.68
C ARG A 253 -13.58 1.86 -9.19
N PRO A 254 -13.20 0.91 -8.30
CA PRO A 254 -13.34 1.11 -6.87
C PRO A 254 -12.52 2.33 -6.44
N LEU A 255 -13.09 3.11 -5.52
CA LEU A 255 -12.44 4.29 -4.91
C LEU A 255 -12.12 5.45 -5.88
N GLU A 256 -12.45 5.29 -7.17
CA GLU A 256 -12.42 6.36 -8.18
C GLU A 256 -13.83 6.91 -8.46
N LEU A 257 -14.88 6.25 -7.93
CA LEU A 257 -16.25 6.71 -8.04
C LEU A 257 -17.00 6.48 -6.72
N PHE A 258 -18.04 7.27 -6.52
CA PHE A 258 -18.88 7.16 -5.33
C PHE A 258 -20.32 7.60 -5.64
N GLY A 259 -21.27 7.08 -4.87
CA GLY A 259 -22.68 7.42 -5.07
C GLY A 259 -23.63 6.58 -4.24
N ALA A 260 -24.93 6.75 -4.53
CA ALA A 260 -26.01 5.99 -3.92
C ALA A 260 -27.25 6.00 -4.86
N PRO A 261 -28.28 5.14 -4.61
CA PRO A 261 -29.46 5.06 -5.47
C PRO A 261 -30.29 6.35 -5.60
N ASP A 262 -30.26 7.19 -4.57
CA ASP A 262 -31.12 8.38 -4.41
C ASP A 262 -30.39 9.71 -4.55
N ILE A 263 -29.19 9.71 -5.13
CA ILE A 263 -28.39 10.91 -5.33
C ILE A 263 -28.73 11.60 -6.66
N ASP A 264 -28.84 12.93 -6.61
CA ASP A 264 -28.73 13.79 -7.79
C ASP A 264 -27.24 14.15 -8.01
N ALA A 265 -26.59 13.41 -8.89
CA ALA A 265 -25.16 13.58 -9.17
C ALA A 265 -24.82 14.97 -9.76
N LYS A 266 -25.71 15.56 -10.56
CA LYS A 266 -25.49 16.90 -11.12
C LYS A 266 -25.56 17.98 -10.05
N ALA A 267 -26.57 17.92 -9.17
CA ALA A 267 -26.70 18.83 -8.06
C ALA A 267 -25.50 18.66 -7.10
N LEU A 268 -25.05 17.44 -6.85
CA LEU A 268 -23.88 17.16 -6.01
C LEU A 268 -22.61 17.78 -6.59
N ILE A 269 -22.30 17.54 -7.87
CA ILE A 269 -21.12 18.12 -8.54
C ILE A 269 -21.18 19.65 -8.49
N LYS A 270 -22.34 20.24 -8.79
CA LYS A 270 -22.52 21.68 -8.71
C LYS A 270 -22.24 22.21 -7.30
N THR A 271 -22.81 21.56 -6.29
CA THR A 271 -22.61 21.94 -4.88
C THR A 271 -21.15 21.85 -4.46
N MET A 272 -20.42 20.81 -4.88
CA MET A 272 -18.99 20.67 -4.60
C MET A 272 -18.18 21.84 -5.21
N HIS A 273 -18.51 22.24 -6.45
CA HIS A 273 -17.87 23.39 -7.09
C HIS A 273 -18.22 24.71 -6.41
N ASP A 274 -19.47 24.86 -5.94
CA ASP A 274 -19.92 26.10 -5.28
C ASP A 274 -19.30 26.27 -3.87
N ILE A 275 -19.12 25.16 -3.13
CA ILE A 275 -18.60 25.19 -1.75
C ILE A 275 -17.09 25.32 -1.70
N ALA A 276 -16.37 24.53 -2.51
CA ALA A 276 -14.92 24.41 -2.37
C ALA A 276 -14.23 24.13 -3.72
N PRO A 277 -14.28 25.04 -4.68
CA PRO A 277 -13.67 24.84 -6.00
C PRO A 277 -12.16 24.59 -5.93
N GLN A 278 -11.48 25.16 -4.93
CA GLN A 278 -10.05 24.95 -4.69
C GLN A 278 -9.71 23.50 -4.35
N TRP A 279 -10.67 22.77 -3.78
CA TRP A 279 -10.48 21.34 -3.44
C TRP A 279 -10.67 20.42 -4.65
N LEU A 280 -11.13 20.94 -5.77
CA LEU A 280 -11.30 20.21 -7.03
C LEU A 280 -10.14 20.49 -8.02
N ALA A 281 -9.15 21.28 -7.62
CA ALA A 281 -7.97 21.52 -8.42
C ALA A 281 -7.22 20.18 -8.68
N GLY A 282 -6.85 19.92 -9.93
CA GLY A 282 -6.16 18.68 -10.32
C GLY A 282 -7.07 17.46 -10.52
N CYS A 283 -8.39 17.62 -10.43
CA CYS A 283 -9.31 16.58 -10.83
C CYS A 283 -10.51 17.12 -11.61
N ARG A 284 -11.14 16.24 -12.40
CA ARG A 284 -12.42 16.50 -13.05
C ARG A 284 -13.47 15.54 -12.53
N LEU A 285 -14.66 16.05 -12.28
CA LEU A 285 -15.78 15.27 -11.82
C LEU A 285 -16.72 14.98 -12.98
N ARG A 286 -17.14 13.74 -13.10
CA ARG A 286 -18.08 13.29 -14.12
C ARG A 286 -19.27 12.58 -13.47
N GLU A 287 -20.48 12.96 -13.87
CA GLU A 287 -21.68 12.19 -13.52
C GLU A 287 -21.56 10.75 -14.08
N CYS A 288 -21.93 9.77 -13.29
CA CYS A 288 -21.92 8.36 -13.69
C CYS A 288 -23.05 7.57 -13.01
N TRP A 289 -23.37 6.43 -13.60
CA TRP A 289 -24.23 5.42 -12.99
C TRP A 289 -23.44 4.11 -12.90
N PHE A 290 -23.69 3.36 -11.81
CA PHE A 290 -23.02 2.10 -11.58
C PHE A 290 -23.88 1.18 -10.71
N GLU A 291 -23.67 -0.10 -10.83
CA GLU A 291 -24.31 -1.14 -10.03
C GLU A 291 -23.23 -1.99 -9.37
N PRO A 292 -23.02 -1.87 -8.04
CA PRO A 292 -22.04 -2.68 -7.34
C PRO A 292 -22.44 -4.17 -7.34
N THR A 293 -21.47 -5.06 -7.56
CA THR A 293 -21.65 -6.50 -7.54
C THR A 293 -21.44 -7.12 -6.15
N PHE A 294 -20.96 -6.34 -5.18
CA PHE A 294 -20.81 -6.68 -3.77
C PHE A 294 -20.68 -5.38 -2.93
N HIS A 295 -20.74 -5.50 -1.61
CA HIS A 295 -20.73 -4.41 -0.62
C HIS A 295 -21.99 -3.51 -0.68
N LYS A 296 -21.80 -2.21 -0.44
CA LYS A 296 -22.89 -1.24 -0.35
C LYS A 296 -23.66 -1.18 -1.67
N TYR A 297 -24.97 -1.32 -1.56
CA TYR A 297 -25.92 -1.25 -2.68
C TYR A 297 -25.71 -2.34 -3.75
N GLU A 298 -25.22 -3.53 -3.36
CA GLU A 298 -25.13 -4.69 -4.24
C GLU A 298 -26.44 -4.88 -5.04
N GLY A 299 -26.31 -4.98 -6.38
CA GLY A 299 -27.44 -5.18 -7.29
C GLY A 299 -28.40 -4.01 -7.41
N LYS A 300 -28.03 -2.79 -6.92
CA LYS A 300 -28.84 -1.59 -7.06
C LYS A 300 -28.15 -0.57 -7.94
N LEU A 301 -28.91 0.03 -8.85
CA LEU A 301 -28.44 1.14 -9.65
C LEU A 301 -28.20 2.37 -8.76
N CYS A 302 -26.97 2.85 -8.76
CA CYS A 302 -26.55 4.07 -8.07
C CYS A 302 -26.28 5.17 -9.08
N ALA A 303 -26.70 6.39 -8.77
CA ALA A 303 -26.20 7.60 -9.39
C ALA A 303 -25.01 8.14 -8.57
N GLY A 304 -24.05 8.75 -9.22
CA GLY A 304 -22.88 9.22 -8.49
C GLY A 304 -21.88 9.98 -9.34
N VAL A 305 -20.69 10.11 -8.81
CA VAL A 305 -19.61 10.92 -9.36
C VAL A 305 -18.37 10.04 -9.57
N GLN A 306 -17.79 10.12 -10.75
CA GLN A 306 -16.45 9.59 -11.02
C GLN A 306 -15.42 10.72 -10.94
N ILE A 307 -14.32 10.45 -10.26
CA ILE A 307 -13.18 11.35 -10.12
C ILE A 307 -12.15 10.98 -11.20
N HIS A 308 -11.77 11.94 -12.03
CA HIS A 308 -10.68 11.82 -12.99
C HIS A 308 -9.53 12.70 -12.52
N VAL A 309 -8.43 12.10 -12.11
CA VAL A 309 -7.21 12.82 -11.70
C VAL A 309 -6.48 13.30 -12.95
N GLU A 310 -6.06 14.56 -12.97
CA GLU A 310 -5.25 15.15 -14.04
C GLU A 310 -3.77 14.97 -13.77
N ASP A 311 -3.03 14.40 -14.73
CA ASP A 311 -1.61 14.08 -14.58
C ASP A 311 -0.71 15.28 -14.36
N THR A 312 -1.08 16.43 -14.96
CA THR A 312 -0.26 17.65 -14.97
C THR A 312 -0.56 18.61 -13.82
N ALA A 313 -1.67 18.42 -13.11
CA ALA A 313 -2.14 19.32 -12.04
C ALA A 313 -2.20 18.61 -10.68
N TYR A 314 -1.36 17.64 -10.47
CA TYR A 314 -1.45 16.68 -9.37
C TYR A 314 -1.23 17.27 -7.97
N ASP A 315 -0.63 18.44 -7.85
CA ASP A 315 -0.27 19.05 -6.56
C ASP A 315 -1.46 19.28 -5.61
N HIS A 316 -2.70 19.16 -6.13
CA HIS A 316 -3.90 19.47 -5.37
C HIS A 316 -5.02 18.42 -5.48
N ALA A 317 -4.75 17.23 -6.01
CA ALA A 317 -5.78 16.27 -6.38
C ALA A 317 -6.35 15.42 -5.24
N CYS A 318 -6.33 15.88 -4.01
CA CYS A 318 -6.94 15.12 -2.93
C CYS A 318 -7.81 15.94 -2.00
N LEU A 319 -9.03 16.05 -2.37
CA LEU A 319 -9.92 17.11 -1.95
C LEU A 319 -11.06 16.73 -1.03
N LEU A 320 -11.25 15.42 -0.83
CA LEU A 320 -12.25 14.93 0.12
C LEU A 320 -11.76 15.00 1.57
N TYR A 321 -10.49 15.39 1.79
CA TYR A 321 -9.87 15.39 3.12
C TYR A 321 -10.16 16.58 4.00
N THR A 322 -10.43 17.71 3.41
CA THR A 322 -10.51 18.96 4.14
C THR A 322 -11.93 19.28 4.56
N SER A 323 -12.90 18.43 4.25
CA SER A 323 -14.20 18.51 4.89
C SER A 323 -14.04 18.13 6.36
N PRO A 324 -14.24 19.06 7.31
CA PRO A 324 -14.26 18.68 8.72
C PRO A 324 -15.33 17.61 8.90
N SER A 325 -14.96 16.49 9.48
CA SER A 325 -15.93 15.50 9.92
C SER A 325 -16.89 16.18 10.89
N PRO A 326 -18.19 15.92 10.82
CA PRO A 326 -19.15 16.40 11.84
C PRO A 326 -18.79 15.97 13.27
N ARG A 327 -17.79 15.11 13.44
CA ARG A 327 -17.24 14.68 14.74
C ARG A 327 -16.04 15.51 15.21
N ASP A 328 -15.55 16.44 14.38
CA ASP A 328 -14.41 17.32 14.69
C ASP A 328 -14.87 18.75 15.09
N SER A 329 -16.17 18.99 15.15
CA SER A 329 -16.81 20.23 15.65
C SER A 329 -17.22 20.10 17.10
#